data_e5ea38e2bb857491802de940800690c7
#
_entry.id   e5ea38e2bb857491802de940800690c7
#
_cell.length_a   1.000
_cell.length_b   1.000
_cell.length_c   1.000
_cell.angle_alpha   90.00
_cell.angle_beta   90.00
_cell.angle_gamma   90.00
#
_symmetry.space_group_name_H-M   'P 1'
#
loop_
_entity.id
_entity.type
_entity.pdbx_description
1 polymer ?
#
loop_
_entity_poly.entity_id
_entity_poly.type
_entity_poly.pdbx_seq_one_letter_code
_entity_poly.pdbx_strand_id
1 'polypeptide(L)'
;MEQTSARIIDANANRAREAIRVMEDIARFGLDHRALCAGLKQLRHDLAEALDALPGARSMVLHRDTPGDVGTALTTPREGAREDVRSVAVAAGKRLTEALRSIEEAAKTVTGGGGIAFEALRYRAYALEQVLLAALMGRAVAVAGVCVLVTESLCEHHPWEHVARAAVAAGATMLQLREKDLPDRELLARARKLVEIGREGRARVVVNDRPDIAACARADGVHLGQDDLPVTEARKIVGAEMMVGVSTACIEDAERALRDGADYCGVGPMFPTTTKHKPVIRGPEYLRAYLAHDPALPPGIAIGGINAENVQILSEAGARAVAVSSAVCSARDPGAVCA
;
A
#
# COMPACT_ATOMS: atom_id res chain seq x y z
N MET A 1 12.35 33.60 -27.95
CA MET A 1 11.74 33.46 -26.62
C MET A 1 12.03 34.71 -25.83
N GLU A 2 11.04 35.29 -25.19
CA GLU A 2 11.26 36.44 -24.31
C GLU A 2 12.16 36.02 -23.12
N GLN A 3 13.06 36.93 -22.70
CA GLN A 3 14.06 36.66 -21.66
C GLN A 3 13.40 36.17 -20.34
N THR A 4 12.28 36.78 -19.94
CA THR A 4 11.54 36.43 -18.73
C THR A 4 11.01 34.99 -18.79
N SER A 5 10.34 34.63 -19.90
CA SER A 5 9.83 33.26 -20.09
C SER A 5 10.95 32.22 -20.12
N ALA A 6 12.10 32.55 -20.75
CA ALA A 6 13.26 31.66 -20.76
C ALA A 6 13.80 31.38 -19.35
N ARG A 7 13.93 32.44 -18.52
CA ARG A 7 14.39 32.29 -17.11
C ARG A 7 13.44 31.48 -16.26
N ILE A 8 12.11 31.72 -16.39
CA ILE A 8 11.08 30.96 -15.67
C ILE A 8 11.13 29.47 -16.03
N ILE A 9 11.20 29.16 -17.34
CA ILE A 9 11.25 27.79 -17.83
C ILE A 9 12.52 27.09 -17.34
N ASP A 10 13.71 27.71 -17.50
CA ASP A 10 14.99 27.11 -17.08
C ASP A 10 15.03 26.83 -15.59
N ALA A 11 14.64 27.78 -14.75
CA ALA A 11 14.62 27.60 -13.30
C ALA A 11 13.67 26.46 -12.87
N ASN A 12 12.45 26.41 -13.42
CA ASN A 12 11.49 25.39 -13.08
C ASN A 12 11.80 24.03 -13.71
N ALA A 13 12.46 23.97 -14.88
CA ALA A 13 12.96 22.73 -15.45
C ALA A 13 14.00 22.07 -14.54
N ASN A 14 14.90 22.83 -13.94
CA ASN A 14 15.85 22.30 -12.96
C ASN A 14 15.15 21.81 -11.70
N ARG A 15 14.22 22.58 -11.12
CA ARG A 15 13.42 22.17 -9.96
C ARG A 15 12.64 20.88 -10.21
N ALA A 16 12.03 20.74 -11.40
CA ALA A 16 11.29 19.54 -11.78
C ALA A 16 12.22 18.31 -11.89
N ARG A 17 13.39 18.47 -12.56
CA ARG A 17 14.37 17.39 -12.69
C ARG A 17 14.90 16.92 -11.34
N GLU A 18 15.22 17.84 -10.44
CA GLU A 18 15.69 17.54 -9.08
C GLU A 18 14.59 16.82 -8.28
N ALA A 19 13.35 17.30 -8.36
CA ALA A 19 12.23 16.68 -7.67
C ALA A 19 11.97 15.25 -8.16
N ILE A 20 11.98 15.01 -9.49
CA ILE A 20 11.84 13.65 -10.05
C ILE A 20 12.98 12.75 -9.55
N ARG A 21 14.21 13.24 -9.49
CA ARG A 21 15.35 12.49 -8.98
C ARG A 21 15.16 12.05 -7.53
N VAL A 22 14.74 12.97 -6.66
CA VAL A 22 14.45 12.63 -5.25
C VAL A 22 13.38 11.54 -5.14
N MET A 23 12.30 11.64 -5.94
CA MET A 23 11.26 10.62 -5.97
C MET A 23 11.77 9.28 -6.53
N GLU A 24 12.62 9.31 -7.57
CA GLU A 24 13.26 8.14 -8.19
C GLU A 24 14.18 7.42 -7.17
N ASP A 25 14.98 8.17 -6.40
CA ASP A 25 15.87 7.63 -5.38
C ASP A 25 15.09 6.99 -4.22
N ILE A 26 13.99 7.59 -3.80
CA ILE A 26 13.09 7.00 -2.78
C ILE A 26 12.46 5.71 -3.31
N ALA A 27 11.96 5.71 -4.55
CA ALA A 27 11.38 4.54 -5.18
C ALA A 27 12.41 3.40 -5.34
N ARG A 28 13.67 3.74 -5.64
CA ARG A 28 14.77 2.80 -5.86
C ARG A 28 15.37 2.26 -4.58
N PHE A 29 15.79 3.13 -3.68
CA PHE A 29 16.59 2.78 -2.50
C PHE A 29 15.76 2.61 -1.22
N GLY A 30 14.59 3.25 -1.15
CA GLY A 30 13.70 3.17 0.01
C GLY A 30 12.62 2.11 -0.11
N LEU A 31 12.15 1.85 -1.35
CA LEU A 31 11.01 0.98 -1.61
C LEU A 31 11.32 -0.24 -2.48
N ASP A 32 12.49 -0.29 -3.13
CA ASP A 32 12.85 -1.28 -4.16
C ASP A 32 11.75 -1.47 -5.24
N HIS A 33 11.03 -0.37 -5.56
CA HIS A 33 9.82 -0.40 -6.38
C HIS A 33 10.13 -0.17 -7.86
N ARG A 34 10.49 -1.25 -8.58
CA ARG A 34 10.95 -1.23 -9.98
C ARG A 34 10.01 -0.49 -10.93
N ALA A 35 8.70 -0.77 -10.86
CA ALA A 35 7.72 -0.16 -11.78
C ALA A 35 7.61 1.36 -11.58
N LEU A 36 7.59 1.82 -10.32
CA LEU A 36 7.55 3.25 -9.98
C LEU A 36 8.84 3.95 -10.43
N CYS A 37 9.99 3.33 -10.18
CA CYS A 37 11.29 3.83 -10.64
C CYS A 37 11.32 3.98 -12.18
N ALA A 38 10.81 2.99 -12.93
CA ALA A 38 10.69 3.06 -14.38
C ALA A 38 9.76 4.19 -14.84
N GLY A 39 8.60 4.37 -14.18
CA GLY A 39 7.65 5.45 -14.48
C GLY A 39 8.23 6.84 -14.25
N LEU A 40 8.94 7.05 -13.14
CA LEU A 40 9.63 8.30 -12.82
C LEU A 40 10.78 8.60 -13.82
N LYS A 41 11.55 7.57 -14.16
CA LYS A 41 12.60 7.68 -15.18
C LYS A 41 12.03 8.09 -16.54
N GLN A 42 10.91 7.47 -16.95
CA GLN A 42 10.24 7.84 -18.20
C GLN A 42 9.71 9.27 -18.15
N LEU A 43 9.08 9.70 -17.05
CA LEU A 43 8.62 11.07 -16.87
C LEU A 43 9.77 12.08 -17.04
N ARG A 44 10.96 11.76 -16.52
CA ARG A 44 12.16 12.59 -16.65
C ARG A 44 12.66 12.70 -18.09
N HIS A 45 12.60 11.62 -18.87
CA HIS A 45 12.96 11.62 -20.29
C HIS A 45 11.96 12.45 -21.09
N ASP A 46 10.66 12.25 -20.88
CA ASP A 46 9.60 12.97 -21.60
C ASP A 46 9.63 14.47 -21.26
N LEU A 47 9.99 14.85 -20.04
CA LEU A 47 10.22 16.25 -19.66
C LEU A 47 11.40 16.85 -20.46
N ALA A 48 12.48 16.10 -20.63
CA ALA A 48 13.61 16.57 -21.41
C ALA A 48 13.22 16.78 -22.88
N GLU A 49 12.52 15.84 -23.49
CA GLU A 49 12.01 15.93 -24.87
C GLU A 49 11.06 17.11 -25.04
N ALA A 50 10.12 17.31 -24.12
CA ALA A 50 9.19 18.44 -24.18
C ALA A 50 9.89 19.79 -24.05
N LEU A 51 10.92 19.89 -23.24
CA LEU A 51 11.74 21.10 -23.11
C LEU A 51 12.55 21.35 -24.36
N ASP A 52 13.18 20.33 -24.97
CA ASP A 52 13.99 20.43 -26.16
C ASP A 52 13.16 20.84 -27.41
N ALA A 53 11.87 20.54 -27.41
CA ALA A 53 10.92 20.93 -28.44
C ALA A 53 10.53 22.42 -28.39
N LEU A 54 10.84 23.14 -27.31
CA LEU A 54 10.53 24.58 -27.22
C LEU A 54 11.46 25.41 -28.10
N PRO A 55 10.93 26.46 -28.80
CA PRO A 55 11.76 27.39 -29.55
C PRO A 55 12.81 28.05 -28.65
N GLY A 56 14.09 27.98 -29.03
CA GLY A 56 15.19 28.54 -28.26
C GLY A 56 15.60 27.75 -27.01
N ALA A 57 15.19 26.48 -26.90
CA ALA A 57 15.55 25.61 -25.78
C ALA A 57 17.05 25.63 -25.44
N ARG A 58 17.91 25.51 -26.44
CA ARG A 58 19.38 25.48 -26.29
C ARG A 58 19.98 26.76 -25.73
N SER A 59 19.30 27.91 -25.87
CA SER A 59 19.79 29.21 -25.40
C SER A 59 19.21 29.61 -24.03
N MET A 60 18.25 28.86 -23.44
CA MET A 60 17.63 29.24 -22.17
C MET A 60 18.64 29.41 -21.03
N VAL A 61 19.64 28.54 -20.97
CA VAL A 61 20.71 28.60 -19.96
C VAL A 61 21.52 29.88 -20.00
N LEU A 62 21.60 30.54 -21.18
CA LEU A 62 22.34 31.79 -21.35
C LEU A 62 21.61 33.01 -20.74
N HIS A 63 20.33 32.86 -20.41
CA HIS A 63 19.53 33.87 -19.73
C HIS A 63 19.54 33.74 -18.22
N ARG A 64 20.27 32.75 -17.69
CA ARG A 64 20.39 32.52 -16.24
C ARG A 64 21.20 33.65 -15.60
N ASP A 65 20.67 34.19 -14.51
CA ASP A 65 21.33 35.24 -13.71
C ASP A 65 21.19 34.86 -12.23
N THR A 66 22.03 33.94 -11.75
CA THR A 66 22.03 33.49 -10.37
C THR A 66 22.49 34.56 -9.37
N PRO A 67 23.48 35.41 -9.69
CA PRO A 67 23.91 36.50 -8.79
C PRO A 67 22.85 37.59 -8.61
N GLY A 68 22.04 37.85 -9.64
CA GLY A 68 20.97 38.86 -9.63
C GLY A 68 19.60 38.29 -9.21
N ASP A 69 19.49 37.01 -8.85
CA ASP A 69 18.23 36.39 -8.44
C ASP A 69 17.88 36.79 -7.01
N VAL A 70 16.86 37.64 -6.87
CA VAL A 70 16.34 38.15 -5.60
C VAL A 70 15.77 37.03 -4.67
N GLY A 71 15.48 35.86 -5.21
CA GLY A 71 14.96 34.72 -4.47
C GLY A 71 16.01 33.90 -3.73
N THR A 72 17.28 34.01 -4.09
CA THR A 72 18.36 33.16 -3.54
C THR A 72 18.66 33.39 -2.06
N ALA A 73 18.36 34.57 -1.54
CA ALA A 73 18.57 34.94 -0.12
C ALA A 73 17.31 34.78 0.75
N LEU A 74 16.19 34.36 0.15
CA LEU A 74 14.91 34.23 0.87
C LEU A 74 14.69 32.77 1.28
N THR A 75 14.85 32.49 2.58
CA THR A 75 14.57 31.17 3.18
C THR A 75 13.53 31.28 4.27
N THR A 76 12.68 30.24 4.42
CA THR A 76 11.71 30.13 5.50
C THR A 76 12.16 29.09 6.53
N PRO A 77 11.85 29.28 7.84
CA PRO A 77 12.29 28.33 8.89
C PRO A 77 11.86 26.87 8.67
N ARG A 78 10.79 26.63 7.89
CA ARG A 78 10.26 25.30 7.61
C ARG A 78 10.98 24.57 6.47
N GLU A 79 11.82 25.21 5.70
CA GLU A 79 12.53 24.62 4.56
C GLU A 79 13.70 23.74 4.98
N GLY A 80 14.28 23.96 6.15
CA GLY A 80 15.50 23.30 6.62
C GLY A 80 15.33 21.96 7.32
N ALA A 81 14.10 21.50 7.60
CA ALA A 81 13.86 20.27 8.36
C ALA A 81 12.86 19.35 7.65
N ARG A 82 13.12 18.04 7.73
CA ARG A 82 12.21 16.97 7.29
C ARG A 82 12.16 15.91 8.38
N GLU A 83 10.97 15.44 8.71
CA GLU A 83 10.76 14.48 9.81
C GLU A 83 11.14 13.06 9.40
N ASP A 84 10.84 12.69 8.15
CA ASP A 84 11.04 11.35 7.60
C ASP A 84 11.15 11.36 6.06
N VAL A 85 11.40 10.19 5.47
CA VAL A 85 11.47 10.00 4.02
C VAL A 85 10.14 10.32 3.34
N ARG A 86 9.01 10.10 4.00
CA ARG A 86 7.68 10.46 3.48
C ARG A 86 7.55 11.97 3.32
N SER A 87 7.97 12.74 4.32
CA SER A 87 7.95 14.22 4.24
C SER A 87 8.85 14.76 3.12
N VAL A 88 9.95 14.06 2.81
CA VAL A 88 10.81 14.36 1.65
C VAL A 88 10.07 14.08 0.35
N ALA A 89 9.36 12.94 0.23
CA ALA A 89 8.58 12.57 -0.95
C ALA A 89 7.45 13.56 -1.22
N VAL A 90 6.67 13.93 -0.18
CA VAL A 90 5.60 14.94 -0.28
C VAL A 90 6.16 16.28 -0.77
N ALA A 91 7.28 16.74 -0.22
CA ALA A 91 7.89 18.00 -0.65
C ALA A 91 8.41 17.95 -2.10
N ALA A 92 8.96 16.80 -2.51
CA ALA A 92 9.41 16.59 -3.89
C ALA A 92 8.23 16.56 -4.87
N GLY A 93 7.14 15.81 -4.56
CA GLY A 93 5.94 15.75 -5.38
C GLY A 93 5.31 17.13 -5.59
N LYS A 94 5.11 17.91 -4.51
CA LYS A 94 4.62 19.30 -4.61
C LYS A 94 5.51 20.16 -5.46
N ARG A 95 6.82 20.13 -5.23
CA ARG A 95 7.80 20.93 -6.01
C ARG A 95 7.75 20.56 -7.49
N LEU A 96 7.60 19.27 -7.83
CA LEU A 96 7.49 18.79 -9.20
C LEU A 96 6.25 19.36 -9.89
N THR A 97 5.09 19.23 -9.27
CA THR A 97 3.81 19.63 -9.88
C THR A 97 3.68 21.15 -10.00
N GLU A 98 4.20 21.92 -9.04
CA GLU A 98 4.28 23.39 -9.08
C GLU A 98 5.25 23.86 -10.18
N ALA A 99 6.42 23.23 -10.30
CA ALA A 99 7.39 23.54 -11.35
C ALA A 99 6.82 23.24 -12.75
N LEU A 100 6.17 22.08 -12.93
CA LEU A 100 5.51 21.74 -14.21
C LEU A 100 4.39 22.73 -14.55
N ARG A 101 3.62 23.21 -13.57
CA ARG A 101 2.59 24.23 -13.80
C ARG A 101 3.21 25.56 -14.24
N SER A 102 4.30 25.97 -13.60
CA SER A 102 5.02 27.19 -13.99
C SER A 102 5.59 27.11 -15.40
N ILE A 103 6.14 25.96 -15.80
CA ILE A 103 6.61 25.72 -17.16
C ILE A 103 5.44 25.77 -18.14
N GLU A 104 4.33 25.09 -17.84
CA GLU A 104 3.10 25.06 -18.66
C GLU A 104 2.63 26.48 -18.98
N GLU A 105 2.51 27.35 -17.97
CA GLU A 105 2.05 28.74 -18.19
C GLU A 105 3.08 29.57 -18.98
N ALA A 106 4.35 29.44 -18.66
CA ALA A 106 5.39 30.17 -19.40
C ALA A 106 5.52 29.68 -20.87
N ALA A 107 5.34 28.37 -21.12
CA ALA A 107 5.39 27.81 -22.48
C ALA A 107 4.26 28.35 -23.39
N LYS A 108 3.06 28.65 -22.81
CA LYS A 108 1.95 29.27 -23.55
C LYS A 108 2.31 30.63 -24.13
N THR A 109 3.23 31.38 -23.51
CA THR A 109 3.71 32.67 -24.02
C THR A 109 4.73 32.54 -25.15
N VAL A 110 5.32 31.34 -25.29
CA VAL A 110 6.36 31.06 -26.26
C VAL A 110 5.81 30.44 -27.55
N THR A 111 4.79 29.58 -27.40
CA THR A 111 4.13 28.90 -28.51
C THR A 111 2.63 28.79 -28.23
N GLY A 112 1.80 29.04 -29.22
CA GLY A 112 0.32 29.03 -29.07
C GLY A 112 -0.32 27.69 -28.62
N GLY A 113 0.48 26.61 -28.53
CA GLY A 113 0.03 25.27 -28.04
C GLY A 113 1.04 24.59 -27.12
N GLY A 114 2.13 25.25 -26.74
CA GLY A 114 3.24 24.65 -25.99
C GLY A 114 2.93 24.20 -24.57
N GLY A 115 1.79 24.57 -24.02
CA GLY A 115 1.37 24.16 -22.67
C GLY A 115 0.88 22.71 -22.58
N ILE A 116 0.34 22.13 -23.67
CA ILE A 116 -0.36 20.82 -23.65
C ILE A 116 0.57 19.67 -23.21
N ALA A 117 1.81 19.63 -23.69
CA ALA A 117 2.78 18.61 -23.32
C ALA A 117 3.10 18.64 -21.82
N PHE A 118 3.29 19.84 -21.25
CA PHE A 118 3.59 20.01 -19.83
C PHE A 118 2.38 19.72 -18.93
N GLU A 119 1.17 20.01 -19.40
CA GLU A 119 -0.07 19.61 -18.72
C GLU A 119 -0.16 18.09 -18.60
N ALA A 120 0.07 17.35 -19.69
CA ALA A 120 0.09 15.89 -19.68
C ALA A 120 1.15 15.32 -18.71
N LEU A 121 2.35 15.90 -18.68
CA LEU A 121 3.42 15.53 -17.74
C LEU A 121 3.00 15.81 -16.29
N ARG A 122 2.31 16.90 -16.03
CA ARG A 122 1.84 17.27 -14.69
C ARG A 122 0.78 16.27 -14.17
N TYR A 123 -0.17 15.83 -15.00
CA TYR A 123 -1.13 14.78 -14.60
C TYR A 123 -0.45 13.43 -14.35
N ARG A 124 0.54 13.07 -15.15
CA ARG A 124 1.34 11.87 -14.88
C ARG A 124 2.16 11.99 -13.59
N ALA A 125 2.67 13.16 -13.28
CA ALA A 125 3.37 13.42 -12.02
C ALA A 125 2.45 13.22 -10.83
N TYR A 126 1.20 13.70 -10.87
CA TYR A 126 0.21 13.42 -9.81
C TYR A 126 -0.04 11.93 -9.61
N ALA A 127 -0.19 11.16 -10.70
CA ALA A 127 -0.40 9.72 -10.60
C ALA A 127 0.82 9.00 -9.98
N LEU A 128 2.05 9.37 -10.37
CA LEU A 128 3.28 8.79 -9.81
C LEU A 128 3.51 9.21 -8.35
N GLU A 129 3.19 10.47 -7.99
CA GLU A 129 3.22 10.94 -6.60
C GLU A 129 2.25 10.13 -5.74
N GLN A 130 1.02 9.90 -6.21
CA GLN A 130 0.03 9.11 -5.50
C GLN A 130 0.52 7.68 -5.23
N VAL A 131 1.11 7.02 -6.25
CA VAL A 131 1.69 5.67 -6.11
C VAL A 131 2.87 5.68 -5.15
N LEU A 132 3.77 6.68 -5.23
CA LEU A 132 4.91 6.81 -4.33
C LEU A 132 4.47 6.99 -2.88
N LEU A 133 3.52 7.89 -2.64
CA LEU A 133 3.00 8.15 -1.30
C LEU A 133 2.22 6.96 -0.76
N ALA A 134 1.43 6.28 -1.59
CA ALA A 134 0.76 5.04 -1.21
C ALA A 134 1.78 3.95 -0.83
N ALA A 135 2.87 3.80 -1.58
CA ALA A 135 3.93 2.84 -1.27
C ALA A 135 4.71 3.20 0.00
N LEU A 136 4.93 4.51 0.27
CA LEU A 136 5.54 4.99 1.52
C LEU A 136 4.57 4.96 2.70
N MET A 137 3.29 5.12 2.43
CA MET A 137 2.21 4.92 3.38
C MET A 137 1.88 3.44 3.51
N GLY A 138 2.17 2.67 2.47
CA GLY A 138 2.17 1.23 2.52
C GLY A 138 3.06 0.86 3.68
N ARG A 139 2.40 0.69 4.82
CA ARG A 139 2.96 -0.01 5.94
C ARG A 139 3.58 -1.25 5.31
N ALA A 140 4.90 -1.41 5.42
CA ALA A 140 5.42 -2.76 5.51
C ALA A 140 4.65 -3.34 6.71
N VAL A 141 3.45 -3.81 6.44
CA VAL A 141 2.69 -4.59 7.40
C VAL A 141 3.57 -5.80 7.56
N ALA A 142 4.45 -5.75 8.56
CA ALA A 142 5.18 -6.93 8.95
C ALA A 142 4.12 -7.95 9.34
N VAL A 143 3.65 -8.70 8.34
CA VAL A 143 2.72 -9.80 8.57
C VAL A 143 3.60 -10.98 8.92
N ALA A 144 3.69 -11.25 10.20
CA ALA A 144 4.45 -12.37 10.73
C ALA A 144 3.68 -13.01 11.88
N GLY A 145 3.85 -14.31 12.08
CA GLY A 145 3.20 -15.05 13.15
C GLY A 145 1.82 -15.58 12.77
N VAL A 146 0.96 -15.71 13.74
CA VAL A 146 -0.37 -16.36 13.61
C VAL A 146 -1.47 -15.32 13.52
N CYS A 147 -2.31 -15.42 12.48
CA CYS A 147 -3.58 -14.73 12.34
C CYS A 147 -4.72 -15.70 12.70
N VAL A 148 -5.54 -15.36 13.67
CA VAL A 148 -6.69 -16.21 14.06
C VAL A 148 -7.98 -15.62 13.50
N LEU A 149 -8.67 -16.39 12.63
CA LEU A 149 -10.00 -16.05 12.14
C LEU A 149 -11.02 -16.52 13.19
N VAL A 150 -11.58 -15.57 13.91
CA VAL A 150 -12.57 -15.78 14.95
C VAL A 150 -13.96 -15.87 14.31
N THR A 151 -14.62 -17.00 14.47
CA THR A 151 -15.99 -17.29 14.03
C THR A 151 -16.70 -18.02 15.18
N GLU A 152 -17.75 -17.44 15.75
CA GLU A 152 -18.41 -17.99 16.92
C GLU A 152 -18.97 -19.40 16.69
N SER A 153 -19.57 -19.63 15.52
CA SER A 153 -20.14 -20.96 15.19
C SER A 153 -19.10 -22.08 15.12
N LEU A 154 -17.80 -21.75 15.11
CA LEU A 154 -16.69 -22.73 15.21
C LEU A 154 -16.15 -22.89 16.62
N CYS A 155 -16.62 -22.09 17.59
CA CYS A 155 -16.15 -22.11 18.96
C CYS A 155 -16.94 -23.16 19.76
N GLU A 156 -16.43 -24.40 19.79
CA GLU A 156 -17.16 -25.56 20.39
C GLU A 156 -17.07 -25.63 21.92
N HIS A 157 -15.96 -25.15 22.49
CA HIS A 157 -15.67 -25.38 23.92
C HIS A 157 -15.68 -24.10 24.75
N HIS A 158 -15.51 -22.94 24.10
CA HIS A 158 -15.38 -21.65 24.78
C HIS A 158 -16.11 -20.55 24.01
N PRO A 159 -16.58 -19.47 24.68
CA PRO A 159 -17.04 -18.27 24.01
C PRO A 159 -15.94 -17.70 23.10
N TRP A 160 -16.32 -17.06 22.01
CA TRP A 160 -15.37 -16.52 21.04
C TRP A 160 -14.40 -15.47 21.64
N GLU A 161 -14.84 -14.71 22.64
CA GLU A 161 -13.99 -13.78 23.39
C GLU A 161 -12.86 -14.46 24.14
N HIS A 162 -13.16 -15.64 24.73
CA HIS A 162 -12.14 -16.45 25.40
C HIS A 162 -11.13 -16.97 24.40
N VAL A 163 -11.58 -17.48 23.25
CA VAL A 163 -10.71 -17.95 22.16
C VAL A 163 -9.79 -16.82 21.69
N ALA A 164 -10.35 -15.62 21.44
CA ALA A 164 -9.57 -14.48 21.01
C ALA A 164 -8.51 -14.06 22.05
N ARG A 165 -8.87 -14.00 23.35
CA ARG A 165 -7.92 -13.66 24.42
C ARG A 165 -6.83 -14.71 24.59
N ALA A 166 -7.19 -16.00 24.55
CA ALA A 166 -6.23 -17.11 24.64
C ALA A 166 -5.24 -17.08 23.46
N ALA A 167 -5.74 -16.86 22.25
CA ALA A 167 -4.90 -16.74 21.06
C ALA A 167 -3.89 -15.58 21.16
N VAL A 168 -4.33 -14.41 21.60
CA VAL A 168 -3.45 -13.24 21.76
C VAL A 168 -2.44 -13.46 22.89
N ALA A 169 -2.86 -14.04 24.03
CA ALA A 169 -1.97 -14.38 25.13
C ALA A 169 -0.87 -15.38 24.72
N ALA A 170 -1.18 -16.26 23.77
CA ALA A 170 -0.23 -17.23 23.19
C ALA A 170 0.64 -16.64 22.04
N GLY A 171 0.50 -15.34 21.70
CA GLY A 171 1.34 -14.66 20.72
C GLY A 171 0.73 -14.50 19.33
N ALA A 172 -0.58 -14.72 19.14
CA ALA A 172 -1.24 -14.37 17.90
C ALA A 172 -1.03 -12.86 17.59
N THR A 173 -0.56 -12.55 16.40
CA THR A 173 -0.21 -11.20 15.98
C THR A 173 -1.36 -10.47 15.29
N MET A 174 -2.37 -11.21 14.85
CA MET A 174 -3.57 -10.69 14.18
C MET A 174 -4.80 -11.51 14.54
N LEU A 175 -5.91 -10.82 14.75
CA LEU A 175 -7.25 -11.41 14.85
C LEU A 175 -8.09 -10.93 13.68
N GLN A 176 -8.87 -11.83 13.07
CA GLN A 176 -9.84 -11.48 12.04
C GLN A 176 -11.24 -11.87 12.50
N LEU A 177 -12.15 -10.88 12.60
CA LEU A 177 -13.57 -11.15 12.83
C LEU A 177 -14.20 -11.67 11.54
N ARG A 178 -14.66 -12.91 11.54
CA ARG A 178 -15.27 -13.54 10.37
C ARG A 178 -16.64 -14.12 10.72
N GLU A 179 -17.64 -13.24 10.75
CA GLU A 179 -19.06 -13.59 10.93
C GLU A 179 -19.81 -13.22 9.64
N LYS A 180 -20.59 -14.17 9.09
CA LYS A 180 -21.24 -13.95 7.78
C LYS A 180 -22.75 -13.67 7.91
N ASP A 181 -23.35 -14.13 9.00
CA ASP A 181 -24.80 -14.16 9.12
C ASP A 181 -25.32 -13.26 10.28
N LEU A 182 -24.45 -12.40 10.82
CA LEU A 182 -24.85 -11.48 11.89
C LEU A 182 -25.49 -10.19 11.37
N PRO A 183 -26.53 -9.69 12.06
CA PRO A 183 -27.02 -8.34 11.80
C PRO A 183 -25.91 -7.28 12.02
N ASP A 184 -25.93 -6.21 11.22
CA ASP A 184 -24.89 -5.18 11.23
C ASP A 184 -24.61 -4.58 12.61
N ARG A 185 -25.65 -4.36 13.42
CA ARG A 185 -25.51 -3.85 14.79
C ARG A 185 -24.72 -4.79 15.68
N GLU A 186 -24.98 -6.08 15.57
CA GLU A 186 -24.28 -7.11 16.35
C GLU A 186 -22.86 -7.31 15.85
N LEU A 187 -22.66 -7.35 14.52
CA LEU A 187 -21.35 -7.44 13.91
C LEU A 187 -20.46 -6.26 14.33
N LEU A 188 -21.00 -5.03 14.37
CA LEU A 188 -20.28 -3.85 14.85
C LEU A 188 -19.93 -3.95 16.33
N ALA A 189 -20.84 -4.45 17.16
CA ALA A 189 -20.58 -4.64 18.60
C ALA A 189 -19.44 -5.65 18.81
N ARG A 190 -19.45 -6.78 18.09
CA ARG A 190 -18.37 -7.78 18.12
C ARG A 190 -17.05 -7.21 17.59
N ALA A 191 -17.07 -6.48 16.49
CA ALA A 191 -15.87 -5.84 15.95
C ALA A 191 -15.21 -4.92 16.98
N ARG A 192 -16.00 -4.08 17.66
CA ARG A 192 -15.50 -3.22 18.74
C ARG A 192 -14.90 -4.02 19.89
N LYS A 193 -15.57 -5.09 20.29
CA LYS A 193 -15.07 -5.96 21.37
C LYS A 193 -13.78 -6.67 20.99
N LEU A 194 -13.67 -7.15 19.74
CA LEU A 194 -12.45 -7.77 19.26
C LEU A 194 -11.29 -6.75 19.18
N VAL A 195 -11.57 -5.48 18.78
CA VAL A 195 -10.59 -4.39 18.80
C VAL A 195 -10.08 -4.10 20.21
N GLU A 196 -10.94 -4.14 21.25
CA GLU A 196 -10.51 -4.04 22.65
C GLU A 196 -9.53 -5.17 23.01
N ILE A 197 -9.90 -6.42 22.71
CA ILE A 197 -9.06 -7.60 22.98
C ILE A 197 -7.71 -7.50 22.25
N GLY A 198 -7.73 -7.11 20.97
CA GLY A 198 -6.51 -6.95 20.19
C GLY A 198 -5.58 -5.88 20.78
N ARG A 199 -6.13 -4.75 21.21
CA ARG A 199 -5.34 -3.65 21.84
C ARG A 199 -4.71 -4.09 23.17
N GLU A 200 -5.47 -4.78 24.03
CA GLU A 200 -4.97 -5.32 25.28
C GLU A 200 -3.74 -6.22 25.07
N GLY A 201 -3.77 -7.06 24.04
CA GLY A 201 -2.71 -8.02 23.74
C GLY A 201 -1.76 -7.64 22.61
N ARG A 202 -1.84 -6.40 22.07
CA ARG A 202 -1.01 -5.88 20.97
C ARG A 202 -1.14 -6.66 19.65
N ALA A 203 -2.28 -7.34 19.43
CA ALA A 203 -2.61 -7.97 18.18
C ALA A 203 -3.41 -7.00 17.29
N ARG A 204 -3.17 -7.02 15.99
CA ARG A 204 -3.97 -6.25 15.02
C ARG A 204 -5.33 -6.90 14.83
N VAL A 205 -6.34 -6.09 14.58
CA VAL A 205 -7.69 -6.58 14.32
C VAL A 205 -8.16 -6.17 12.94
N VAL A 206 -8.61 -7.13 12.15
CA VAL A 206 -9.22 -6.91 10.84
C VAL A 206 -10.64 -7.46 10.80
N VAL A 207 -11.52 -6.83 10.02
CA VAL A 207 -12.89 -7.27 9.81
C VAL A 207 -13.00 -7.89 8.43
N ASN A 208 -13.66 -9.04 8.32
CA ASN A 208 -13.85 -9.74 7.06
C ASN A 208 -14.99 -9.10 6.24
N ASP A 209 -14.79 -8.88 4.93
CA ASP A 209 -15.75 -8.45 3.90
C ASP A 209 -16.40 -7.05 4.11
N ARG A 210 -16.34 -6.43 5.27
CA ARG A 210 -17.13 -5.26 5.66
C ARG A 210 -16.24 -4.04 6.01
N PRO A 211 -15.82 -3.24 5.00
CA PRO A 211 -15.01 -2.03 5.23
C PRO A 211 -15.73 -0.97 6.06
N ASP A 212 -17.04 -0.85 5.94
CA ASP A 212 -17.89 0.04 6.73
C ASP A 212 -17.86 -0.30 8.23
N ILE A 213 -18.00 -1.59 8.57
CA ILE A 213 -17.91 -2.07 9.96
C ILE A 213 -16.49 -1.89 10.51
N ALA A 214 -15.46 -2.20 9.68
CA ALA A 214 -14.06 -1.99 10.07
C ALA A 214 -13.81 -0.52 10.43
N ALA A 215 -14.27 0.42 9.61
CA ALA A 215 -14.16 1.85 9.84
C ALA A 215 -14.91 2.30 11.10
N CYS A 216 -16.18 1.87 11.27
CA CYS A 216 -17.00 2.20 12.43
C CYS A 216 -16.47 1.62 13.75
N ALA A 217 -15.82 0.45 13.69
CA ALA A 217 -15.20 -0.20 14.86
C ALA A 217 -13.81 0.36 15.17
N ARG A 218 -13.20 1.15 14.28
CA ARG A 218 -11.80 1.58 14.34
C ARG A 218 -10.86 0.38 14.43
N ALA A 219 -11.12 -0.63 13.61
CA ALA A 219 -10.24 -1.78 13.43
C ALA A 219 -8.94 -1.37 12.73
N ASP A 220 -7.92 -2.22 12.76
CA ASP A 220 -6.65 -1.97 12.07
C ASP A 220 -6.75 -2.22 10.56
N GLY A 221 -7.75 -2.99 10.11
CA GLY A 221 -7.93 -3.29 8.70
C GLY A 221 -9.24 -3.99 8.34
N VAL A 222 -9.36 -4.25 7.05
CA VAL A 222 -10.41 -5.08 6.44
C VAL A 222 -9.76 -6.14 5.55
N HIS A 223 -10.35 -7.34 5.47
CA HIS A 223 -9.94 -8.40 4.57
C HIS A 223 -11.06 -8.74 3.59
N LEU A 224 -10.77 -8.71 2.30
CA LEU A 224 -11.72 -8.84 1.21
C LEU A 224 -11.52 -10.16 0.46
N GLY A 225 -12.61 -10.79 0.06
CA GLY A 225 -12.61 -11.88 -0.93
C GLY A 225 -12.59 -11.33 -2.36
N GLN A 226 -12.57 -12.25 -3.34
CA GLN A 226 -12.55 -11.88 -4.76
C GLN A 226 -13.91 -11.37 -5.28
N ASP A 227 -15.00 -11.72 -4.58
CA ASP A 227 -16.38 -11.34 -4.92
C ASP A 227 -16.87 -10.14 -4.09
N ASP A 228 -16.04 -9.63 -3.16
CA ASP A 228 -16.36 -8.49 -2.30
C ASP A 228 -16.03 -7.16 -3.01
N LEU A 229 -16.12 -6.04 -2.30
CA LEU A 229 -15.75 -4.74 -2.84
C LEU A 229 -14.30 -4.76 -3.36
N PRO A 230 -14.01 -4.18 -4.53
CA PRO A 230 -12.64 -3.98 -4.99
C PRO A 230 -11.81 -3.18 -3.97
N VAL A 231 -10.51 -3.46 -3.89
CA VAL A 231 -9.58 -2.75 -2.98
C VAL A 231 -9.69 -1.24 -3.11
N THR A 232 -9.76 -0.74 -4.34
CA THR A 232 -9.86 0.70 -4.64
C THR A 232 -11.14 1.33 -4.07
N GLU A 233 -12.27 0.60 -4.08
CA GLU A 233 -13.53 1.08 -3.50
C GLU A 233 -13.54 0.97 -1.97
N ALA A 234 -13.04 -0.15 -1.42
CA ALA A 234 -12.88 -0.31 0.01
C ALA A 234 -11.97 0.79 0.60
N ARG A 235 -10.88 1.16 -0.11
CA ARG A 235 -9.97 2.23 0.26
C ARG A 235 -10.65 3.59 0.41
N LYS A 236 -11.67 3.89 -0.41
CA LYS A 236 -12.46 5.14 -0.28
C LYS A 236 -13.25 5.19 1.03
N ILE A 237 -13.67 4.03 1.55
CA ILE A 237 -14.42 3.91 2.81
C ILE A 237 -13.49 3.98 4.01
N VAL A 238 -12.40 3.20 3.99
CA VAL A 238 -11.52 3.02 5.14
C VAL A 238 -10.40 4.06 5.23
N GLY A 239 -10.16 4.83 4.17
CA GLY A 239 -9.06 5.80 4.09
C GLY A 239 -7.70 5.15 3.88
N ALA A 240 -6.64 5.97 3.90
CA ALA A 240 -5.28 5.53 3.60
C ALA A 240 -4.61 4.79 4.77
N GLU A 241 -5.03 5.02 6.00
CA GLU A 241 -4.37 4.51 7.21
C GLU A 241 -4.76 3.09 7.61
N MET A 242 -5.94 2.62 7.19
CA MET A 242 -6.44 1.28 7.52
C MET A 242 -5.91 0.24 6.54
N MET A 243 -5.48 -0.93 7.01
CA MET A 243 -5.02 -2.02 6.16
C MET A 243 -6.15 -2.60 5.31
N VAL A 244 -5.85 -2.91 4.05
CA VAL A 244 -6.75 -3.67 3.17
C VAL A 244 -6.04 -4.93 2.72
N GLY A 245 -6.53 -6.08 3.17
CA GLY A 245 -6.05 -7.40 2.74
C GLY A 245 -6.97 -8.01 1.69
N VAL A 246 -6.43 -8.88 0.83
CA VAL A 246 -7.20 -9.57 -0.22
C VAL A 246 -6.86 -11.04 -0.27
N SER A 247 -7.87 -11.89 -0.39
CA SER A 247 -7.69 -13.33 -0.65
C SER A 247 -7.18 -13.55 -2.08
N THR A 248 -6.15 -14.37 -2.27
CA THR A 248 -5.61 -14.75 -3.59
C THR A 248 -5.51 -16.27 -3.73
N ALA A 249 -5.80 -16.77 -4.91
CA ALA A 249 -5.74 -18.19 -5.23
C ALA A 249 -4.86 -18.49 -6.47
N CYS A 250 -4.32 -17.47 -7.12
CA CYS A 250 -3.37 -17.56 -8.23
C CYS A 250 -2.48 -16.30 -8.28
N ILE A 251 -1.46 -16.32 -9.12
CA ILE A 251 -0.53 -15.19 -9.26
C ILE A 251 -1.25 -13.97 -9.84
N GLU A 252 -2.15 -14.16 -10.79
CA GLU A 252 -2.93 -13.09 -11.42
C GLU A 252 -3.79 -12.32 -10.41
N ASP A 253 -4.35 -13.02 -9.40
CA ASP A 253 -5.07 -12.40 -8.28
C ASP A 253 -4.11 -11.53 -7.44
N ALA A 254 -2.91 -12.03 -7.17
CA ALA A 254 -1.93 -11.34 -6.37
C ALA A 254 -1.32 -10.11 -7.07
N GLU A 255 -1.08 -10.21 -8.38
CA GLU A 255 -0.67 -9.09 -9.22
C GLU A 255 -1.76 -8.00 -9.28
N ARG A 256 -3.02 -8.41 -9.37
CA ARG A 256 -4.16 -7.47 -9.31
C ARG A 256 -4.20 -6.78 -7.95
N ALA A 257 -4.06 -7.54 -6.85
CA ALA A 257 -4.01 -6.99 -5.50
C ALA A 257 -2.86 -5.97 -5.34
N LEU A 258 -1.68 -6.25 -5.91
CA LEU A 258 -0.54 -5.32 -5.94
C LEU A 258 -0.90 -4.03 -6.71
N ARG A 259 -1.46 -4.15 -7.90
CA ARG A 259 -1.88 -2.99 -8.72
C ARG A 259 -2.94 -2.13 -8.04
N ASP A 260 -3.88 -2.77 -7.34
CA ASP A 260 -5.01 -2.11 -6.67
C ASP A 260 -4.62 -1.52 -5.29
N GLY A 261 -3.39 -1.78 -4.82
CA GLY A 261 -2.86 -1.21 -3.58
C GLY A 261 -3.30 -1.95 -2.31
N ALA A 262 -3.42 -3.28 -2.37
CA ALA A 262 -3.61 -4.12 -1.18
C ALA A 262 -2.35 -4.11 -0.30
N ASP A 263 -2.55 -4.08 1.02
CA ASP A 263 -1.46 -4.04 1.99
C ASP A 263 -0.90 -5.44 2.31
N TYR A 264 -1.71 -6.47 2.14
CA TYR A 264 -1.32 -7.88 2.28
C TYR A 264 -2.27 -8.81 1.52
N CYS A 265 -1.83 -10.05 1.29
CA CYS A 265 -2.66 -11.08 0.67
C CYS A 265 -2.85 -12.31 1.56
N GLY A 266 -4.07 -12.85 1.57
CA GLY A 266 -4.34 -14.21 2.01
C GLY A 266 -4.01 -15.18 0.86
N VAL A 267 -2.99 -16.02 1.04
CA VAL A 267 -2.46 -16.91 0.00
C VAL A 267 -2.94 -18.33 0.23
N GLY A 268 -3.81 -18.83 -0.63
CA GLY A 268 -4.33 -20.19 -0.44
C GLY A 268 -5.54 -20.55 -1.31
N PRO A 269 -6.19 -21.69 -1.03
CA PRO A 269 -6.03 -22.55 0.17
C PRO A 269 -4.79 -23.47 0.09
N MET A 270 -4.10 -23.62 1.22
CA MET A 270 -2.91 -24.47 1.32
C MET A 270 -3.28 -25.96 1.43
N PHE A 271 -4.27 -26.28 2.23
CA PHE A 271 -4.76 -27.62 2.48
C PHE A 271 -6.29 -27.70 2.39
N PRO A 272 -6.89 -28.91 2.33
CA PRO A 272 -8.34 -29.08 2.39
C PRO A 272 -8.95 -28.38 3.62
N THR A 273 -10.07 -27.70 3.42
CA THR A 273 -10.73 -26.94 4.51
C THR A 273 -12.24 -27.06 4.41
N THR A 274 -12.90 -27.14 5.56
CA THR A 274 -14.36 -27.14 5.69
C THR A 274 -14.93 -25.74 5.95
N THR A 275 -14.10 -24.78 6.38
CA THR A 275 -14.53 -23.42 6.76
C THR A 275 -15.01 -22.57 5.56
N LYS A 276 -14.42 -22.77 4.39
CA LYS A 276 -14.87 -22.16 3.12
C LYS A 276 -14.68 -23.18 2.01
N HIS A 277 -15.78 -23.57 1.36
CA HIS A 277 -15.68 -24.48 0.22
C HIS A 277 -14.82 -23.86 -0.88
N LYS A 278 -13.72 -24.49 -1.21
CA LYS A 278 -12.79 -24.11 -2.29
C LYS A 278 -12.54 -25.37 -3.12
N PRO A 279 -12.97 -25.38 -4.40
CA PRO A 279 -12.87 -26.57 -5.24
C PRO A 279 -11.43 -26.94 -5.62
N VAL A 280 -10.51 -25.98 -5.53
CA VAL A 280 -9.10 -26.18 -5.91
C VAL A 280 -8.19 -25.84 -4.74
N ILE A 281 -7.42 -26.82 -4.28
CA ILE A 281 -6.33 -26.63 -3.32
C ILE A 281 -5.11 -26.16 -4.10
N ARG A 282 -4.47 -25.09 -3.65
CA ARG A 282 -3.30 -24.50 -4.30
C ARG A 282 -1.99 -25.07 -3.76
N GLY A 283 -1.97 -25.41 -2.48
CA GLY A 283 -0.83 -26.04 -1.83
C GLY A 283 0.39 -25.15 -1.61
N PRO A 284 1.44 -25.70 -0.97
CA PRO A 284 2.69 -24.98 -0.71
C PRO A 284 3.41 -24.50 -1.98
N GLU A 285 3.19 -25.14 -3.12
CA GLU A 285 3.79 -24.74 -4.41
C GLU A 285 3.33 -23.35 -4.83
N TYR A 286 2.05 -23.03 -4.62
CA TYR A 286 1.55 -21.68 -4.87
C TYR A 286 2.22 -20.67 -3.94
N LEU A 287 2.43 -21.00 -2.67
CA LEU A 287 3.13 -20.13 -1.74
C LEU A 287 4.57 -19.86 -2.20
N ARG A 288 5.31 -20.90 -2.65
CA ARG A 288 6.68 -20.73 -3.18
C ARG A 288 6.69 -19.83 -4.41
N ALA A 289 5.78 -20.04 -5.35
CA ALA A 289 5.66 -19.20 -6.54
C ALA A 289 5.31 -17.74 -6.17
N TYR A 290 4.42 -17.55 -5.19
CA TYR A 290 4.05 -16.25 -4.66
C TYR A 290 5.24 -15.49 -4.06
N LEU A 291 6.03 -16.17 -3.23
CA LEU A 291 7.19 -15.57 -2.55
C LEU A 291 8.38 -15.30 -3.48
N ALA A 292 8.50 -16.05 -4.56
CA ALA A 292 9.56 -15.90 -5.56
C ALA A 292 9.21 -14.93 -6.70
N HIS A 293 7.99 -14.33 -6.68
CA HIS A 293 7.51 -13.48 -7.76
C HIS A 293 8.31 -12.16 -7.85
N ASP A 294 8.62 -11.72 -9.07
CA ASP A 294 9.26 -10.44 -9.37
C ASP A 294 8.40 -9.64 -10.37
N PRO A 295 7.95 -8.43 -10.02
CA PRO A 295 8.20 -7.70 -8.77
C PRO A 295 7.56 -8.36 -7.55
N ALA A 296 8.11 -8.10 -6.36
CA ALA A 296 7.59 -8.65 -5.10
C ALA A 296 6.10 -8.33 -4.92
N LEU A 297 5.32 -9.34 -4.57
CA LEU A 297 3.91 -9.23 -4.26
C LEU A 297 3.70 -8.69 -2.83
N PRO A 298 2.47 -8.22 -2.47
CA PRO A 298 2.19 -7.81 -1.10
C PRO A 298 2.52 -8.90 -0.09
N PRO A 299 2.87 -8.59 1.18
CA PRO A 299 3.13 -9.61 2.20
C PRO A 299 2.03 -10.66 2.26
N GLY A 300 2.40 -11.96 2.23
CA GLY A 300 1.46 -13.07 2.18
C GLY A 300 1.20 -13.71 3.54
N ILE A 301 -0.06 -14.01 3.85
CA ILE A 301 -0.50 -14.87 4.95
C ILE A 301 -0.99 -16.18 4.34
N ALA A 302 -0.29 -17.29 4.58
CA ALA A 302 -0.75 -18.59 4.12
C ALA A 302 -2.03 -19.00 4.85
N ILE A 303 -3.05 -19.46 4.11
CA ILE A 303 -4.37 -19.76 4.66
C ILE A 303 -5.00 -20.99 4.04
N GLY A 304 -5.85 -21.65 4.81
CA GLY A 304 -6.70 -22.78 4.38
C GLY A 304 -6.19 -24.13 4.88
N GLY A 305 -6.96 -24.74 5.78
CA GLY A 305 -6.72 -26.07 6.33
C GLY A 305 -5.46 -26.23 7.18
N ILE A 306 -4.92 -25.11 7.69
CA ILE A 306 -3.68 -25.09 8.47
C ILE A 306 -3.98 -25.51 9.93
N ASN A 307 -3.13 -26.35 10.48
CA ASN A 307 -3.16 -26.85 11.86
C ASN A 307 -1.72 -27.17 12.34
N ALA A 308 -1.56 -27.62 13.58
CA ALA A 308 -0.27 -27.93 14.18
C ALA A 308 0.51 -29.05 13.44
N GLU A 309 -0.19 -29.97 12.76
CA GLU A 309 0.44 -31.11 12.07
C GLU A 309 1.07 -30.72 10.72
N ASN A 310 0.52 -29.66 10.06
CA ASN A 310 0.93 -29.31 8.70
C ASN A 310 1.59 -27.92 8.57
N VAL A 311 1.58 -27.09 9.61
CA VAL A 311 2.18 -25.74 9.56
C VAL A 311 3.67 -25.76 9.26
N GLN A 312 4.40 -26.79 9.68
CA GLN A 312 5.84 -26.94 9.43
C GLN A 312 6.15 -26.95 7.92
N ILE A 313 5.31 -27.57 7.10
CA ILE A 313 5.45 -27.62 5.64
C ILE A 313 5.46 -26.20 5.04
N LEU A 314 4.65 -25.31 5.60
CA LEU A 314 4.56 -23.93 5.13
C LEU A 314 5.73 -23.08 5.61
N SER A 315 6.23 -23.31 6.82
CA SER A 315 7.46 -22.69 7.32
C SER A 315 8.65 -23.03 6.43
N GLU A 316 8.80 -24.31 6.06
CA GLU A 316 9.84 -24.79 5.12
C GLU A 316 9.66 -24.23 3.70
N ALA A 317 8.41 -23.92 3.30
CA ALA A 317 8.12 -23.22 2.05
C ALA A 317 8.38 -21.70 2.10
N GLY A 318 8.78 -21.15 3.26
CA GLY A 318 9.12 -19.74 3.45
C GLY A 318 8.00 -18.87 4.02
N ALA A 319 6.88 -19.45 4.51
CA ALA A 319 5.82 -18.69 5.17
C ALA A 319 6.36 -17.97 6.41
N ARG A 320 6.07 -16.67 6.50
CA ARG A 320 6.33 -15.87 7.72
C ARG A 320 5.08 -15.65 8.54
N ALA A 321 3.90 -15.85 7.93
CA ALA A 321 2.61 -15.72 8.58
C ALA A 321 1.64 -16.80 8.09
N VAL A 322 0.83 -17.28 9.01
CA VAL A 322 -0.24 -18.26 8.73
C VAL A 322 -1.56 -17.80 9.32
N ALA A 323 -2.66 -18.13 8.66
CA ALA A 323 -4.01 -17.88 9.15
C ALA A 323 -4.73 -19.18 9.47
N VAL A 324 -5.25 -19.28 10.68
CA VAL A 324 -5.96 -20.44 11.22
C VAL A 324 -7.37 -20.05 11.68
N SER A 325 -8.32 -20.97 11.60
CA SER A 325 -9.69 -20.75 12.06
C SER A 325 -10.14 -21.94 12.94
N SER A 326 -10.76 -22.97 12.35
CA SER A 326 -11.30 -24.11 13.08
C SER A 326 -10.28 -24.77 14.02
N ALA A 327 -9.03 -24.90 13.61
CA ALA A 327 -7.97 -25.49 14.44
C ALA A 327 -7.83 -24.82 15.82
N VAL A 328 -8.07 -23.51 15.90
CA VAL A 328 -8.03 -22.75 17.17
C VAL A 328 -9.41 -22.58 17.78
N CYS A 329 -10.43 -22.25 16.98
CA CYS A 329 -11.78 -21.98 17.49
C CYS A 329 -12.42 -23.24 18.14
N SER A 330 -12.22 -24.43 17.57
CA SER A 330 -12.79 -25.69 18.13
C SER A 330 -11.87 -26.37 19.14
N ALA A 331 -10.73 -25.77 19.47
CA ALA A 331 -9.79 -26.37 20.40
C ALA A 331 -10.27 -26.30 21.86
N ARG A 332 -9.97 -27.34 22.66
CA ARG A 332 -10.16 -27.32 24.13
C ARG A 332 -9.17 -26.34 24.80
N ASP A 333 -8.01 -26.18 24.24
CA ASP A 333 -7.01 -25.20 24.65
C ASP A 333 -6.56 -24.35 23.41
N PRO A 334 -7.28 -23.26 23.13
CA PRO A 334 -6.95 -22.39 22.00
C PRO A 334 -5.56 -21.77 22.09
N GLY A 335 -5.07 -21.52 23.32
CA GLY A 335 -3.74 -20.98 23.55
C GLY A 335 -2.63 -21.94 23.14
N ALA A 336 -2.73 -23.20 23.55
CA ALA A 336 -1.75 -24.22 23.20
C ALA A 336 -1.66 -24.50 21.69
N VAL A 337 -2.75 -24.32 20.96
CA VAL A 337 -2.74 -24.47 19.48
C VAL A 337 -2.12 -23.27 18.78
N CYS A 338 -2.15 -22.06 19.39
CA CYS A 338 -1.56 -20.86 18.82
C CYS A 338 -0.05 -20.71 19.11
N ALA A 339 0.43 -21.31 20.21
CA ALA A 339 1.83 -21.28 20.64
C ALA A 339 2.73 -22.14 19.73
#